data_dc6f2d6af70382a980d1e10f9e73a607
#
_entry.id   dc6f2d6af70382a980d1e10f9e73a607
#
_cell.length_a   1.000
_cell.length_b   1.000
_cell.length_c   1.000
_cell.angle_alpha   90.00
_cell.angle_beta   90.00
_cell.angle_gamma   90.00
#
_symmetry.space_group_name_H-M   'P 1'
#
loop_
_entity.id
_entity.type
_entity.pdbx_description
1 polymer ?
#
loop_
_entity_poly.entity_id
_entity_poly.type
_entity_poly.pdbx_seq_one_letter_code
_entity_poly.pdbx_strand_id
1 'polypeptide(L)'
;MVQLDGVSEPVLRWAVRAGNLPTIGRWLRAGTHTMRGWHTGLPSTTPASQAGILHGASQQIPGFRWYEKETGRLIVSNRPRDAAMIERRFSDGDGLLRDGGVSIGNAFSGDAVTRLLTVSHAALPGRSARGWAAFMASPFGFTRALVLGVGEVITELHQARLQRRRNLQPRVSRSGAFLALRPASMLLRDVNISLIAEQMARGAPAVYCDLVDYDEVAHHAARPGPSRCGSWRAWTGCSGCSSAWRRRLTAATAS
;
A
#
# COMPACT_ATOMS: atom_id res chain seq x y z
N MET A 1 6.95 9.51 -7.61
CA MET A 1 7.01 9.20 -6.17
C MET A 1 6.16 7.98 -5.90
N VAL A 2 6.66 6.99 -5.14
CA VAL A 2 5.91 5.79 -4.78
C VAL A 2 5.83 5.73 -3.26
N GLN A 3 4.62 5.67 -2.73
CA GLN A 3 4.34 5.41 -1.33
C GLN A 3 4.19 3.90 -1.13
N LEU A 4 4.81 3.37 -0.08
CA LEU A 4 4.55 2.01 0.42
C LEU A 4 3.78 2.16 1.72
N ASP A 5 2.48 1.90 1.68
CA ASP A 5 1.61 2.14 2.82
C ASP A 5 1.89 1.19 3.99
N GLY A 6 1.81 1.69 5.21
CA GLY A 6 2.00 0.93 6.44
C GLY A 6 3.42 0.44 6.73
N VAL A 7 4.42 0.71 5.87
CA VAL A 7 5.80 0.22 6.05
C VAL A 7 6.60 1.16 6.93
N SER A 8 6.93 0.74 8.14
CA SER A 8 7.79 1.51 9.04
C SER A 8 9.27 1.44 8.66
N GLU A 9 10.05 2.49 9.00
CA GLU A 9 11.49 2.52 8.73
C GLU A 9 12.26 1.29 9.27
N PRO A 10 12.05 0.83 10.51
CA PRO A 10 12.72 -0.36 11.03
C PRO A 10 12.44 -1.62 10.20
N VAL A 11 11.20 -1.79 9.74
CA VAL A 11 10.80 -2.91 8.88
C VAL A 11 11.49 -2.81 7.52
N LEU A 12 11.53 -1.63 6.93
CA LEU A 12 12.19 -1.41 5.65
C LEU A 12 13.70 -1.68 5.74
N ARG A 13 14.37 -1.16 6.77
CA ARG A 13 15.80 -1.43 7.05
C ARG A 13 16.08 -2.92 7.23
N TRP A 14 15.23 -3.59 7.99
CA TRP A 14 15.35 -5.03 8.17
C TRP A 14 15.18 -5.78 6.85
N ALA A 15 14.16 -5.44 6.05
CA ALA A 15 13.91 -6.06 4.74
C ALA A 15 15.10 -5.90 3.77
N VAL A 16 15.73 -4.73 3.76
CA VAL A 16 16.95 -4.47 2.99
C VAL A 16 18.11 -5.35 3.48
N ARG A 17 18.35 -5.41 4.79
CA ARG A 17 19.42 -6.24 5.39
C ARG A 17 19.19 -7.73 5.14
N ALA A 18 17.94 -8.18 5.17
CA ALA A 18 17.56 -9.57 4.91
C ALA A 18 17.63 -9.95 3.41
N GLY A 19 17.94 -9.00 2.52
CA GLY A 19 18.02 -9.23 1.08
C GLY A 19 16.67 -9.32 0.38
N ASN A 20 15.56 -8.97 1.05
CA ASN A 20 14.21 -9.04 0.48
C ASN A 20 13.92 -7.89 -0.50
N LEU A 21 14.70 -6.81 -0.43
CA LEU A 21 14.59 -5.64 -1.28
C LEU A 21 15.92 -5.39 -2.02
N PRO A 22 16.29 -6.24 -2.99
CA PRO A 22 17.62 -6.23 -3.61
C PRO A 22 17.89 -4.92 -4.36
N THR A 23 16.88 -4.33 -4.98
CA THR A 23 17.03 -3.07 -5.72
C THR A 23 17.30 -1.90 -4.79
N ILE A 24 16.52 -1.74 -3.71
CA ILE A 24 16.75 -0.69 -2.70
C ILE A 24 18.11 -0.90 -2.03
N GLY A 25 18.45 -2.15 -1.68
CA GLY A 25 19.75 -2.49 -1.12
C GLY A 25 20.91 -2.13 -2.05
N ARG A 26 20.76 -2.31 -3.36
CA ARG A 26 21.74 -1.90 -4.36
C ARG A 26 21.87 -0.38 -4.42
N TRP A 27 20.78 0.36 -4.45
CA TRP A 27 20.78 1.82 -4.47
C TRP A 27 21.48 2.43 -3.24
N LEU A 28 21.18 1.88 -2.06
CA LEU A 28 21.80 2.34 -0.81
C LEU A 28 23.30 2.02 -0.77
N ARG A 29 23.72 0.83 -1.22
CA ARG A 29 25.15 0.47 -1.29
C ARG A 29 25.93 1.27 -2.33
N ALA A 30 25.30 1.62 -3.44
CA ALA A 30 25.91 2.45 -4.48
C ALA A 30 25.93 3.94 -4.10
N GLY A 31 25.34 4.34 -2.97
CA GLY A 31 25.27 5.74 -2.55
C GLY A 31 24.38 6.63 -3.42
N THR A 32 23.65 6.06 -4.40
CA THR A 32 22.76 6.82 -5.28
C THR A 32 21.48 7.28 -4.60
N HIS A 33 21.12 6.64 -3.49
CA HIS A 33 19.92 6.94 -2.69
C HIS A 33 20.26 6.89 -1.21
N THR A 34 19.53 7.67 -0.42
CA THR A 34 19.62 7.67 1.05
C THR A 34 18.30 7.24 1.67
N MET A 35 18.36 6.66 2.87
CA MET A 35 17.18 6.30 3.65
C MET A 35 17.18 7.13 4.93
N ARG A 36 16.09 7.85 5.16
CA ARG A 36 15.88 8.68 6.36
C ARG A 36 14.57 8.30 7.03
N GLY A 37 14.56 8.28 8.36
CA GLY A 37 13.34 8.19 9.15
C GLY A 37 12.58 9.51 9.11
N TRP A 38 11.26 9.41 9.09
CA TRP A 38 10.36 10.55 9.15
C TRP A 38 9.16 10.22 10.04
N HIS A 39 8.68 11.20 10.80
CA HIS A 39 7.51 11.06 11.65
C HIS A 39 6.30 11.64 10.94
N THR A 40 5.28 10.82 10.75
CA THR A 40 4.06 11.21 10.02
C THR A 40 3.18 12.23 10.77
N GLY A 41 3.42 12.43 12.07
CA GLY A 41 2.53 13.25 12.88
C GLY A 41 1.22 12.54 13.26
N LEU A 42 0.25 13.31 13.77
CA LEU A 42 -1.07 12.81 14.15
C LEU A 42 -2.16 13.54 13.36
N PRO A 43 -3.19 12.80 12.91
CA PRO A 43 -3.31 11.33 12.94
C PRO A 43 -2.43 10.65 11.89
N SER A 44 -1.80 9.53 12.27
CA SER A 44 -0.93 8.74 11.39
C SER A 44 -1.75 7.80 10.51
N THR A 45 -2.68 8.33 9.74
CA THR A 45 -3.52 7.59 8.79
C THR A 45 -3.15 7.93 7.35
N THR A 46 -3.30 6.98 6.44
CA THR A 46 -3.01 7.16 5.01
C THR A 46 -3.67 8.43 4.43
N PRO A 47 -4.98 8.68 4.66
CA PRO A 47 -5.61 9.89 4.14
C PRO A 47 -5.01 11.18 4.70
N ALA A 48 -4.67 11.25 5.99
CA ALA A 48 -4.04 12.43 6.57
C ALA A 48 -2.63 12.65 6.02
N SER A 49 -1.84 11.58 5.87
CA SER A 49 -0.51 11.63 5.27
C SER A 49 -0.57 12.09 3.82
N GLN A 50 -1.50 11.55 3.02
CA GLN A 50 -1.67 11.96 1.63
C GLN A 50 -2.19 13.39 1.47
N ALA A 51 -3.13 13.82 2.32
CA ALA A 51 -3.56 15.21 2.34
C ALA A 51 -2.39 16.17 2.66
N GLY A 52 -1.52 15.77 3.60
CA GLY A 52 -0.30 16.52 3.92
C GLY A 52 0.69 16.57 2.77
N ILE A 53 0.96 15.43 2.12
CA ILE A 53 1.93 15.35 1.03
C ILE A 53 1.41 16.07 -0.24
N LEU A 54 0.14 15.86 -0.57
CA LEU A 54 -0.44 16.33 -1.83
C LEU A 54 -0.95 17.77 -1.78
N HIS A 55 -1.35 18.26 -0.59
CA HIS A 55 -2.01 19.56 -0.40
C HIS A 55 -1.53 20.35 0.82
N GLY A 56 -0.59 19.82 1.62
CA GLY A 56 -0.18 20.49 2.87
C GLY A 56 -1.24 20.45 3.99
N ALA A 57 -2.29 19.63 3.86
CA ALA A 57 -3.53 19.72 4.64
C ALA A 57 -3.73 18.56 5.63
N SER A 58 -2.66 17.96 6.17
CA SER A 58 -2.75 16.76 7.05
C SER A 58 -3.64 16.98 8.27
N GLN A 59 -3.65 18.20 8.83
CA GLN A 59 -4.40 18.55 10.04
C GLN A 59 -5.92 18.69 9.83
N GLN A 60 -6.36 18.76 8.57
CA GLN A 60 -7.78 18.87 8.23
C GLN A 60 -8.50 17.52 8.22
N ILE A 61 -7.76 16.42 8.44
CA ILE A 61 -8.31 15.08 8.51
C ILE A 61 -8.16 14.53 9.93
N PRO A 62 -9.24 14.54 10.74
CA PRO A 62 -9.17 14.12 12.14
C PRO A 62 -8.85 12.63 12.35
N GLY A 63 -9.10 11.80 11.34
CA GLY A 63 -8.90 10.36 11.42
C GLY A 63 -9.32 9.64 10.15
N PHE A 64 -9.24 8.32 10.15
CA PHE A 64 -9.73 7.51 9.02
C PHE A 64 -11.25 7.59 8.88
N ARG A 65 -11.97 7.72 10.01
CA ARG A 65 -13.42 7.92 10.08
C ARG A 65 -13.75 8.77 11.30
N TRP A 66 -14.70 9.68 11.16
CA TRP A 66 -15.17 10.54 12.26
C TRP A 66 -16.62 10.91 12.08
N TYR A 67 -17.27 11.24 13.19
CA TYR A 67 -18.60 11.79 13.17
C TYR A 67 -18.51 13.33 13.13
N GLU A 68 -19.09 13.92 12.10
CA GLU A 68 -19.14 15.36 11.93
C GLU A 68 -20.44 15.88 12.55
N LYS A 69 -20.32 16.60 13.64
CA LYS A 69 -21.48 17.07 14.43
C LYS A 69 -22.34 18.06 13.66
N GLU A 70 -21.73 18.92 12.86
CA GLU A 70 -22.38 19.97 12.10
C GLU A 70 -23.31 19.40 11.02
N THR A 71 -22.91 18.31 10.38
CA THR A 71 -23.68 17.67 9.32
C THR A 71 -24.45 16.43 9.79
N GLY A 72 -24.25 16.01 11.04
CA GLY A 72 -24.88 14.80 11.59
C GLY A 72 -24.46 13.50 10.88
N ARG A 73 -23.29 13.46 10.26
CA ARG A 73 -22.85 12.36 9.40
C ARG A 73 -21.57 11.69 9.87
N LEU A 74 -21.53 10.37 9.67
CA LEU A 74 -20.29 9.62 9.74
C LEU A 74 -19.54 9.76 8.41
N ILE A 75 -18.37 10.39 8.46
CA ILE A 75 -17.47 10.56 7.32
C ILE A 75 -16.41 9.45 7.36
N VAL A 76 -16.16 8.85 6.22
CA VAL A 76 -15.18 7.75 6.07
C VAL A 76 -14.29 8.04 4.86
N SER A 77 -13.02 8.33 5.11
CA SER A 77 -12.09 8.88 4.11
C SER A 77 -11.78 7.96 2.91
N ASN A 78 -12.07 6.67 2.99
CA ASN A 78 -11.94 5.75 1.85
C ASN A 78 -13.25 5.55 1.05
N ARG A 79 -14.34 6.26 1.40
CA ARG A 79 -15.56 6.27 0.58
C ARG A 79 -15.44 7.33 -0.51
N PRO A 80 -15.66 7.01 -1.79
CA PRO A 80 -15.46 7.95 -2.88
C PRO A 80 -16.18 9.29 -2.72
N ARG A 81 -17.43 9.27 -2.25
CA ARG A 81 -18.21 10.51 -2.00
C ARG A 81 -17.62 11.36 -0.88
N ASP A 82 -17.19 10.70 0.22
CA ASP A 82 -16.62 11.40 1.36
C ASP A 82 -15.22 11.90 1.02
N ALA A 83 -14.38 11.09 0.37
CA ALA A 83 -13.06 11.49 -0.11
C ALA A 83 -13.14 12.70 -1.05
N ALA A 84 -14.08 12.71 -2.00
CA ALA A 84 -14.29 13.84 -2.89
C ALA A 84 -14.75 15.10 -2.14
N MET A 85 -15.59 14.95 -1.12
CA MET A 85 -16.01 16.06 -0.26
C MET A 85 -14.84 16.59 0.57
N ILE A 86 -14.07 15.72 1.18
CA ILE A 86 -12.89 16.06 1.98
C ILE A 86 -11.89 16.85 1.12
N GLU A 87 -11.52 16.31 -0.04
CA GLU A 87 -10.56 16.96 -0.94
C GLU A 87 -11.02 18.35 -1.37
N ARG A 88 -12.30 18.54 -1.69
CA ARG A 88 -12.86 19.86 -2.03
C ARG A 88 -12.77 20.90 -0.89
N ARG A 89 -12.63 20.48 0.36
CA ARG A 89 -12.53 21.39 1.49
C ARG A 89 -11.14 22.03 1.62
N PHE A 90 -10.11 21.31 1.23
CA PHE A 90 -8.73 21.75 1.38
C PHE A 90 -7.97 21.99 0.07
N SER A 91 -8.48 21.51 -1.06
CA SER A 91 -7.87 21.80 -2.36
C SER A 91 -8.14 23.27 -2.75
N ASP A 92 -7.08 23.97 -2.99
CA ASP A 92 -7.07 25.36 -3.51
C ASP A 92 -6.64 25.43 -4.99
N GLY A 93 -6.42 24.28 -5.63
CA GLY A 93 -5.91 24.16 -6.98
C GLY A 93 -4.38 24.19 -7.08
N ASP A 94 -3.68 24.27 -5.93
CA ASP A 94 -2.21 24.36 -5.84
C ASP A 94 -1.57 23.06 -5.37
N GLY A 95 -2.26 21.92 -5.55
CA GLY A 95 -1.76 20.62 -5.14
C GLY A 95 -0.49 20.20 -5.87
N LEU A 96 0.25 19.27 -5.24
CA LEU A 96 1.57 18.81 -5.71
C LEU A 96 1.59 18.34 -7.19
N LEU A 97 0.48 17.88 -7.72
CA LEU A 97 0.38 17.27 -9.06
C LEU A 97 -0.35 18.16 -10.09
N ARG A 98 -0.64 19.43 -9.77
CA ARG A 98 -1.40 20.33 -10.63
C ARG A 98 -0.77 20.55 -12.01
N ASP A 99 0.56 20.61 -12.09
CA ASP A 99 1.32 20.95 -13.30
C ASP A 99 1.55 19.74 -14.21
N GLY A 100 0.48 19.07 -14.61
CA GLY A 100 0.52 17.90 -15.49
C GLY A 100 0.92 16.60 -14.81
N GLY A 101 0.99 16.58 -13.48
CA GLY A 101 1.25 15.38 -12.69
C GLY A 101 0.11 14.37 -12.76
N VAL A 102 0.41 13.14 -12.35
CA VAL A 102 -0.52 12.00 -12.40
C VAL A 102 -0.68 11.39 -11.01
N SER A 103 -1.94 11.22 -10.60
CA SER A 103 -2.32 10.52 -9.36
C SER A 103 -2.79 9.10 -9.67
N ILE A 104 -2.18 8.08 -9.03
CA ILE A 104 -2.51 6.66 -9.26
C ILE A 104 -2.74 5.95 -7.93
N GLY A 105 -3.94 5.40 -7.72
CA GLY A 105 -4.26 4.55 -6.56
C GLY A 105 -4.31 5.30 -5.23
N ASN A 106 -4.44 6.62 -5.23
CA ASN A 106 -4.40 7.46 -4.04
C ASN A 106 -5.80 7.75 -3.47
N ALA A 107 -5.86 8.18 -2.21
CA ALA A 107 -7.09 8.71 -1.63
C ALA A 107 -7.49 10.03 -2.29
N PHE A 108 -6.53 10.93 -2.54
CA PHE A 108 -6.71 12.27 -3.08
C PHE A 108 -5.93 12.47 -4.38
N SER A 109 -6.33 13.47 -5.14
CA SER A 109 -5.76 13.71 -6.47
C SER A 109 -4.49 14.57 -6.48
N GLY A 110 -4.27 15.42 -5.48
CA GLY A 110 -3.20 16.41 -5.51
C GLY A 110 -3.35 17.41 -6.66
N ASP A 111 -4.59 17.71 -7.03
CA ASP A 111 -5.00 18.55 -8.16
C ASP A 111 -4.49 18.07 -9.53
N ALA A 112 -4.09 16.79 -9.62
CA ALA A 112 -3.70 16.19 -10.89
C ALA A 112 -4.81 16.27 -11.93
N VAL A 113 -4.46 16.57 -13.18
CA VAL A 113 -5.38 16.47 -14.32
C VAL A 113 -5.67 15.01 -14.66
N THR A 114 -4.64 14.17 -14.64
CA THR A 114 -4.76 12.73 -14.88
C THR A 114 -4.87 11.98 -13.55
N ARG A 115 -6.01 11.33 -13.34
CA ARG A 115 -6.36 10.62 -12.11
C ARG A 115 -6.80 9.21 -12.47
N LEU A 116 -6.06 8.23 -11.96
CA LEU A 116 -6.27 6.81 -12.25
C LEU A 116 -6.46 6.08 -10.92
N LEU A 117 -7.58 5.37 -10.75
CA LEU A 117 -7.90 4.65 -9.50
C LEU A 117 -7.86 5.52 -8.24
N THR A 118 -8.04 6.83 -8.37
CA THR A 118 -8.03 7.78 -7.25
C THR A 118 -9.40 7.79 -6.57
N VAL A 119 -9.44 7.57 -5.26
CA VAL A 119 -10.68 7.38 -4.50
C VAL A 119 -11.60 8.59 -4.58
N SER A 120 -11.08 9.80 -4.37
CA SER A 120 -11.87 11.04 -4.43
C SER A 120 -12.53 11.30 -5.79
N HIS A 121 -12.09 10.63 -6.82
CA HIS A 121 -12.63 10.76 -8.20
C HIS A 121 -13.29 9.48 -8.71
N ALA A 122 -13.33 8.42 -7.92
CA ALA A 122 -13.94 7.14 -8.31
C ALA A 122 -15.47 7.20 -8.44
N ALA A 123 -16.12 8.16 -7.79
CA ALA A 123 -17.56 8.37 -7.89
C ALA A 123 -18.01 9.05 -9.21
N LEU A 124 -17.07 9.53 -10.03
CA LEU A 124 -17.39 10.19 -11.30
C LEU A 124 -17.55 9.15 -12.41
N PRO A 125 -18.71 9.12 -13.10
CA PRO A 125 -18.95 8.18 -14.20
C PRO A 125 -17.85 8.25 -15.28
N GLY A 126 -17.37 7.11 -15.73
CA GLY A 126 -16.50 6.98 -16.91
C GLY A 126 -14.99 7.21 -16.70
N ARG A 127 -14.53 7.63 -15.51
CA ARG A 127 -13.10 7.95 -15.31
C ARG A 127 -12.29 6.82 -14.66
N SER A 128 -12.92 5.95 -13.87
CA SER A 128 -12.23 4.82 -13.22
C SER A 128 -11.95 3.65 -14.17
N ALA A 129 -12.67 3.56 -15.27
CA ALA A 129 -12.58 2.40 -16.19
C ALA A 129 -11.33 2.40 -17.08
N ARG A 130 -10.71 3.57 -17.34
CA ARG A 130 -9.60 3.68 -18.30
C ARG A 130 -8.35 2.94 -17.85
N GLY A 131 -7.98 3.05 -16.58
CA GLY A 131 -6.81 2.34 -16.04
C GLY A 131 -6.99 0.83 -16.03
N TRP A 132 -8.18 0.37 -15.70
CA TRP A 132 -8.55 -1.04 -15.76
C TRP A 132 -8.58 -1.55 -17.20
N ALA A 133 -9.18 -0.79 -18.12
CA ALA A 133 -9.22 -1.16 -19.54
C ALA A 133 -7.82 -1.24 -20.16
N ALA A 134 -6.93 -0.32 -19.84
CA ALA A 134 -5.53 -0.36 -20.30
C ALA A 134 -4.78 -1.60 -19.79
N PHE A 135 -4.98 -1.97 -18.52
CA PHE A 135 -4.40 -3.18 -17.96
C PHE A 135 -4.95 -4.45 -18.62
N MET A 136 -6.27 -4.53 -18.82
CA MET A 136 -6.92 -5.68 -19.46
C MET A 136 -6.58 -5.80 -20.93
N ALA A 137 -6.29 -4.69 -21.62
CA ALA A 137 -5.83 -4.67 -23.00
C ALA A 137 -4.37 -5.14 -23.15
N SER A 138 -3.61 -5.21 -22.07
CA SER A 138 -2.24 -5.73 -22.09
C SER A 138 -2.25 -7.25 -22.26
N PRO A 139 -1.68 -7.80 -23.35
CA PRO A 139 -1.76 -9.24 -23.64
C PRO A 139 -1.14 -10.15 -22.57
N PHE A 140 -0.21 -9.62 -21.78
CA PHE A 140 0.48 -10.36 -20.72
C PHE A 140 0.07 -9.93 -19.30
N GLY A 141 -0.56 -8.77 -19.13
CA GLY A 141 -0.86 -8.20 -17.83
C GLY A 141 -1.81 -9.06 -17.02
N PHE A 142 -2.95 -9.39 -17.59
CA PHE A 142 -3.99 -10.19 -16.94
C PHE A 142 -3.53 -11.62 -16.66
N THR A 143 -2.94 -12.29 -17.67
CA THR A 143 -2.46 -13.69 -17.52
C THR A 143 -1.37 -13.77 -16.44
N ARG A 144 -0.43 -12.81 -16.42
CA ARG A 144 0.60 -12.72 -15.40
C ARG A 144 -0.02 -12.53 -14.02
N ALA A 145 -0.96 -11.61 -13.87
CA ALA A 145 -1.63 -11.34 -12.60
C ALA A 145 -2.42 -12.55 -12.09
N LEU A 146 -3.08 -13.28 -12.99
CA LEU A 146 -3.79 -14.51 -12.65
C LEU A 146 -2.83 -15.59 -12.13
N VAL A 147 -1.74 -15.86 -12.87
CA VAL A 147 -0.73 -16.85 -12.47
C VAL A 147 -0.10 -16.49 -11.12
N LEU A 148 0.26 -15.23 -10.92
CA LEU A 148 0.81 -14.76 -9.65
C LEU A 148 -0.21 -14.86 -8.53
N GLY A 149 -1.48 -14.51 -8.78
CA GLY A 149 -2.56 -14.62 -7.81
C GLY A 149 -2.79 -16.07 -7.35
N VAL A 150 -2.81 -17.02 -8.26
CA VAL A 150 -2.90 -18.46 -7.93
C VAL A 150 -1.66 -18.90 -7.15
N GLY A 151 -0.48 -18.49 -7.57
CA GLY A 151 0.79 -18.78 -6.88
C GLY A 151 0.78 -18.25 -5.43
N GLU A 152 0.19 -17.07 -5.20
CA GLU A 152 0.07 -16.48 -3.87
C GLU A 152 -0.86 -17.31 -2.97
N VAL A 153 -2.02 -17.75 -3.48
CA VAL A 153 -2.93 -18.63 -2.72
C VAL A 153 -2.24 -19.94 -2.34
N ILE A 154 -1.53 -20.56 -3.28
CA ILE A 154 -0.78 -21.80 -3.02
C ILE A 154 0.30 -21.55 -1.94
N THR A 155 1.00 -20.45 -2.02
CA THR A 155 2.04 -20.05 -1.05
C THR A 155 1.45 -19.84 0.34
N GLU A 156 0.32 -19.16 0.46
CA GLU A 156 -0.38 -18.96 1.74
C GLU A 156 -0.85 -20.29 2.35
N LEU A 157 -1.39 -21.19 1.56
CA LEU A 157 -1.79 -22.52 2.01
C LEU A 157 -0.59 -23.36 2.47
N HIS A 158 0.53 -23.29 1.72
CA HIS A 158 1.78 -23.95 2.11
C HIS A 158 2.32 -23.42 3.44
N GLN A 159 2.34 -22.10 3.61
CA GLN A 159 2.75 -21.46 4.86
C GLN A 159 1.83 -21.82 6.03
N ALA A 160 0.51 -21.92 5.79
CA ALA A 160 -0.42 -22.36 6.80
C ALA A 160 -0.08 -23.79 7.31
N ARG A 161 0.22 -24.69 6.38
CA ARG A 161 0.65 -26.07 6.74
C ARG A 161 1.95 -26.06 7.52
N LEU A 162 2.94 -25.27 7.10
CA LEU A 162 4.22 -25.13 7.78
C LEU A 162 4.06 -24.58 9.21
N GLN A 163 3.25 -23.54 9.39
CA GLN A 163 2.95 -22.95 10.70
C GLN A 163 2.26 -23.95 11.63
N ARG A 164 1.33 -24.77 11.09
CA ARG A 164 0.69 -25.83 11.86
C ARG A 164 1.71 -26.91 12.30
N ARG A 165 2.52 -27.41 11.34
CA ARG A 165 3.54 -28.45 11.62
C ARG A 165 4.59 -28.01 12.63
N ARG A 166 4.95 -26.73 12.64
CA ARG A 166 5.97 -26.15 13.53
C ARG A 166 5.40 -25.56 14.82
N ASN A 167 4.11 -25.70 15.03
CA ASN A 167 3.37 -25.15 16.18
C ASN A 167 3.64 -23.66 16.46
N LEU A 168 3.82 -22.85 15.39
CA LEU A 168 4.08 -21.42 15.53
C LEU A 168 2.82 -20.67 15.99
N GLN A 169 3.00 -19.76 16.94
CA GLN A 169 1.95 -18.89 17.47
C GLN A 169 2.43 -17.43 17.47
N PRO A 170 1.53 -16.44 17.29
CA PRO A 170 0.13 -16.56 16.88
C PRO A 170 0.02 -16.98 15.41
N ARG A 171 -1.05 -17.70 15.08
CA ARG A 171 -1.31 -18.09 13.68
C ARG A 171 -2.16 -17.05 12.99
N VAL A 172 -1.78 -16.68 11.77
CA VAL A 172 -2.62 -15.86 10.90
C VAL A 172 -3.88 -16.65 10.53
N SER A 173 -5.05 -16.03 10.72
CA SER A 173 -6.31 -16.62 10.28
C SER A 173 -6.42 -16.49 8.76
N ARG A 174 -6.35 -17.61 8.05
CA ARG A 174 -6.50 -17.67 6.59
C ARG A 174 -7.93 -18.03 6.24
N SER A 175 -8.86 -17.10 6.54
CA SER A 175 -10.24 -17.21 6.08
C SER A 175 -10.32 -17.16 4.56
N GLY A 176 -11.46 -17.56 4.00
CA GLY A 176 -11.70 -17.43 2.56
C GLY A 176 -11.57 -15.97 2.08
N ALA A 177 -12.00 -15.00 2.89
CA ALA A 177 -11.84 -13.58 2.62
C ALA A 177 -10.36 -13.18 2.55
N PHE A 178 -9.51 -13.65 3.47
CA PHE A 178 -8.07 -13.39 3.43
C PHE A 178 -7.41 -14.00 2.18
N LEU A 179 -7.79 -15.22 1.82
CA LEU A 179 -7.25 -15.90 0.63
C LEU A 179 -7.69 -15.22 -0.68
N ALA A 180 -8.84 -14.54 -0.70
CA ALA A 180 -9.29 -13.74 -1.83
C ALA A 180 -8.63 -12.36 -1.87
N LEU A 181 -8.39 -11.76 -0.71
CA LEU A 181 -7.74 -10.45 -0.57
C LEU A 181 -6.31 -10.46 -1.13
N ARG A 182 -5.55 -11.53 -0.89
CA ARG A 182 -4.15 -11.65 -1.32
C ARG A 182 -3.96 -11.51 -2.84
N PRO A 183 -4.63 -12.29 -3.69
CA PRO A 183 -4.54 -12.11 -5.13
C PRO A 183 -5.11 -10.77 -5.60
N ALA A 184 -6.16 -10.25 -4.94
CA ALA A 184 -6.74 -8.95 -5.29
C ALA A 184 -5.76 -7.79 -5.03
N SER A 185 -5.06 -7.79 -3.90
CA SER A 185 -4.05 -6.77 -3.59
C SER A 185 -2.84 -6.85 -4.54
N MET A 186 -2.42 -8.07 -4.92
CA MET A 186 -1.37 -8.25 -5.93
C MET A 186 -1.80 -7.75 -7.31
N LEU A 187 -3.03 -8.04 -7.72
CA LEU A 187 -3.60 -7.54 -8.96
C LEU A 187 -3.60 -6.01 -8.98
N LEU A 188 -4.07 -5.38 -7.91
CA LEU A 188 -4.10 -3.92 -7.80
C LEU A 188 -2.68 -3.32 -7.89
N ARG A 189 -1.71 -3.93 -7.23
CA ARG A 189 -0.30 -3.52 -7.33
C ARG A 189 0.22 -3.62 -8.78
N ASP A 190 -0.02 -4.74 -9.47
CA ASP A 190 0.44 -4.93 -10.84
C ASP A 190 -0.24 -3.94 -11.80
N VAL A 191 -1.51 -3.63 -11.59
CA VAL A 191 -2.22 -2.55 -12.31
C VAL A 191 -1.53 -1.21 -12.06
N ASN A 192 -1.28 -0.85 -10.80
CA ASN A 192 -0.62 0.41 -10.45
C ASN A 192 0.77 0.52 -11.09
N ILE A 193 1.58 -0.54 -11.05
CA ILE A 193 2.91 -0.57 -11.68
C ILE A 193 2.80 -0.38 -13.20
N SER A 194 1.83 -1.03 -13.85
CA SER A 194 1.61 -0.89 -15.30
C SER A 194 1.19 0.53 -15.67
N LEU A 195 0.33 1.15 -14.86
CA LEU A 195 -0.09 2.54 -15.04
C LEU A 195 1.06 3.52 -14.82
N ILE A 196 1.91 3.31 -13.82
CA ILE A 196 3.11 4.12 -13.60
C ILE A 196 4.00 4.06 -14.85
N ALA A 197 4.30 2.86 -15.34
CA ALA A 197 5.16 2.66 -16.51
C ALA A 197 4.58 3.35 -17.76
N GLU A 198 3.27 3.23 -17.98
CA GLU A 198 2.56 3.89 -19.07
C GLU A 198 2.66 5.41 -18.99
N GLN A 199 2.41 6.00 -17.82
CA GLN A 199 2.48 7.45 -17.65
C GLN A 199 3.90 8.00 -17.76
N MET A 200 4.90 7.25 -17.26
CA MET A 200 6.30 7.59 -17.47
C MET A 200 6.68 7.55 -18.95
N ALA A 201 6.24 6.54 -19.69
CA ALA A 201 6.47 6.45 -21.15
C ALA A 201 5.79 7.57 -21.94
N ARG A 202 4.69 8.12 -21.42
CA ARG A 202 4.00 9.30 -21.98
C ARG A 202 4.66 10.63 -21.62
N GLY A 203 5.73 10.61 -20.83
CA GLY A 203 6.45 11.82 -20.43
C GLY A 203 5.78 12.60 -19.30
N ALA A 204 4.99 11.94 -18.41
CA ALA A 204 4.40 12.62 -17.26
C ALA A 204 5.50 13.25 -16.39
N PRO A 205 5.41 14.56 -16.05
CA PRO A 205 6.46 15.28 -15.31
C PRO A 205 6.58 14.78 -13.87
N ALA A 206 5.47 14.35 -13.29
CA ALA A 206 5.41 13.77 -11.94
C ALA A 206 4.35 12.68 -11.87
N VAL A 207 4.65 11.58 -11.18
CA VAL A 207 3.69 10.52 -10.87
C VAL A 207 3.74 10.25 -9.37
N TYR A 208 2.60 10.27 -8.72
CA TYR A 208 2.44 9.84 -7.34
C TYR A 208 1.53 8.61 -7.29
N CYS A 209 2.01 7.54 -6.67
CA CYS A 209 1.28 6.30 -6.53
C CYS A 209 1.42 5.74 -5.12
N ASP A 210 0.32 5.24 -4.57
CA ASP A 210 0.28 4.51 -3.31
C ASP A 210 0.10 3.01 -3.55
N LEU A 211 0.96 2.21 -2.91
CA LEU A 211 0.93 0.75 -2.92
C LEU A 211 0.45 0.25 -1.56
N VAL A 212 -0.83 -0.08 -1.47
CA VAL A 212 -1.54 -0.43 -0.22
C VAL A 212 -1.45 -1.92 0.15
N ASP A 213 -0.84 -2.74 -0.69
CA ASP A 213 -0.84 -4.21 -0.53
C ASP A 213 -0.20 -4.69 0.78
N TYR A 214 0.85 -4.01 1.27
CA TYR A 214 1.48 -4.35 2.53
C TYR A 214 0.57 -4.01 3.73
N ASP A 215 0.02 -2.81 3.76
CA ASP A 215 -0.85 -2.35 4.85
C ASP A 215 -2.11 -3.22 4.97
N GLU A 216 -2.76 -3.49 3.85
CA GLU A 216 -3.95 -4.33 3.80
C GLU A 216 -3.70 -5.74 4.37
N VAL A 217 -2.57 -6.35 4.00
CA VAL A 217 -2.16 -7.64 4.55
C VAL A 217 -1.82 -7.54 6.03
N ALA A 218 -1.13 -6.48 6.44
CA ALA A 218 -0.75 -6.27 7.83
C ALA A 218 -1.97 -6.14 8.74
N HIS A 219 -2.99 -5.41 8.34
CA HIS A 219 -4.26 -5.28 9.05
C HIS A 219 -4.97 -6.63 9.27
N HIS A 220 -4.95 -7.51 8.28
CA HIS A 220 -5.59 -8.84 8.38
C HIS A 220 -4.71 -9.87 9.09
N ALA A 221 -3.39 -9.74 9.00
CA ALA A 221 -2.45 -10.66 9.63
C ALA A 221 -2.19 -10.32 11.10
N ALA A 222 -2.30 -9.05 11.48
CA ALA A 222 -2.15 -8.60 12.86
C ALA A 222 -3.44 -8.83 13.64
N ARG A 223 -3.49 -9.89 14.47
CA ARG A 223 -4.55 -10.02 15.47
C ARG A 223 -4.33 -8.97 16.56
N PRO A 224 -5.39 -8.27 17.02
CA PRO A 224 -5.31 -7.47 18.22
C PRO A 224 -5.03 -8.39 19.43
N GLY A 225 -3.82 -8.34 19.95
CA GLY A 225 -3.37 -9.07 21.13
C GLY A 225 -2.29 -8.27 21.84
N PRO A 226 -2.05 -8.48 23.15
CA PRO A 226 -1.21 -7.61 23.98
C PRO A 226 0.30 -7.66 23.67
N SER A 227 0.75 -8.27 22.59
CA SER A 227 2.16 -8.37 22.26
C SER A 227 2.59 -7.30 21.26
N ARG A 228 3.53 -6.46 21.67
CA ARG A 228 4.22 -5.41 20.89
C ARG A 228 4.95 -5.92 19.63
N CYS A 229 4.76 -7.17 19.25
CA CYS A 229 5.40 -7.81 18.10
C CYS A 229 4.43 -8.11 16.93
N GLY A 230 3.20 -7.59 16.95
CA GLY A 230 2.17 -7.92 15.94
C GLY A 230 2.60 -7.61 14.49
N SER A 231 3.17 -6.44 14.25
CA SER A 231 3.62 -6.03 12.90
C SER A 231 4.78 -6.87 12.36
N TRP A 232 5.70 -7.29 13.21
CA TRP A 232 6.83 -8.13 12.82
C TRP A 232 6.44 -9.54 12.38
N ARG A 233 5.34 -10.06 12.93
CA ARG A 233 4.85 -11.41 12.64
C ARG A 233 3.94 -11.48 11.43
N ALA A 234 3.27 -10.39 11.09
CA ALA A 234 2.53 -10.28 9.84
C ALA A 234 3.47 -10.43 8.62
N TRP A 235 4.63 -9.83 8.70
CA TRP A 235 5.63 -9.86 7.64
C TRP A 235 6.32 -11.22 7.46
N THR A 236 6.46 -12.02 8.53
CA THR A 236 6.99 -13.38 8.45
C THR A 236 6.01 -14.38 7.82
N GLY A 237 4.75 -14.01 7.68
CA GLY A 237 3.73 -14.72 6.91
C GLY A 237 3.75 -14.41 5.42
N CYS A 238 4.42 -13.35 5.00
CA CYS A 238 4.49 -12.95 3.60
C CYS A 238 5.51 -13.82 2.83
N SER A 239 5.13 -14.20 1.61
CA SER A 239 5.78 -15.28 0.83
C SER A 239 7.27 -15.15 0.50
N GLY A 240 7.87 -13.98 0.69
CA GLY A 240 9.30 -13.77 0.41
C GLY A 240 10.25 -13.86 1.60
N CYS A 241 9.73 -13.87 2.84
CA CYS A 241 10.55 -13.64 4.03
C CYS A 241 10.91 -14.88 4.86
N SER A 242 10.36 -16.05 4.53
CA SER A 242 10.27 -17.15 5.49
C SER A 242 11.56 -17.95 5.70
N SER A 243 12.48 -18.02 4.78
CA SER A 243 13.65 -18.91 4.87
C SER A 243 14.93 -18.27 5.41
N ALA A 244 15.19 -17.02 5.09
CA ALA A 244 16.38 -16.31 5.55
C ALA A 244 16.25 -15.78 6.99
N TRP A 245 15.04 -15.43 7.41
CA TRP A 245 14.78 -14.90 8.74
C TRP A 245 14.91 -15.96 9.85
N ARG A 246 14.49 -17.20 9.58
CA ARG A 246 14.56 -18.30 10.56
C ARG A 246 15.98 -18.66 10.96
N ARG A 247 16.93 -18.62 10.02
CA ARG A 247 18.32 -18.96 10.29
C ARG A 247 19.06 -17.92 11.16
N ARG A 248 18.56 -16.69 11.20
CA ARG A 248 19.21 -15.60 11.96
C ARG A 248 18.62 -15.36 13.34
N LEU A 249 17.32 -15.69 13.58
CA LEU A 249 16.76 -15.65 14.93
C LEU A 249 17.34 -16.74 15.84
N THR A 250 17.56 -17.94 15.32
CA THR A 250 18.20 -19.02 16.09
C THR A 250 19.68 -18.72 16.39
N ALA A 251 20.36 -17.92 15.58
CA ALA A 251 21.72 -17.50 15.87
C ALA A 251 21.82 -16.33 16.87
N ALA A 252 20.81 -15.46 16.95
CA ALA A 252 20.79 -14.30 17.87
C ALA A 252 20.25 -14.64 19.28
N THR A 253 19.58 -15.78 19.47
CA THR A 253 19.16 -16.29 20.79
C THR A 253 20.12 -17.30 21.41
N ALA A 254 21.21 -17.61 20.72
CA ALA A 254 22.26 -18.54 21.18
C ALA A 254 23.58 -17.82 21.53
N SER A 255 23.58 -16.51 21.57
CA SER A 255 24.62 -15.65 22.12
C SER A 255 23.99 -14.77 23.22
#